data_520f18ef09bd48f8ef3c940546b54f63
#
_entry.id   520f18ef09bd48f8ef3c940546b54f63
#
_cell.length_a   1.000
_cell.length_b   1.000
_cell.length_c   1.000
_cell.angle_alpha   90.00
_cell.angle_beta   90.00
_cell.angle_gamma   90.00
#
_symmetry.space_group_name_H-M   'P 1'
#
loop_
_entity.id
_entity.type
_entity.pdbx_description
1 polymer ?
#
loop_
_entity_poly.entity_id
_entity_poly.type
_entity_poly.pdbx_seq_one_letter_code
_entity_poly.pdbx_strand_id
1 'polypeptide(L)'
;MTRIRVPLGKFIKEYSERNKGNEDIPVYSVTNSQGFCTEYFGKEVASQDKTTYKIVPQGYFAYNPSRINVGSVDWQRYEKRVIVSPLYNVFSVSEGIDRQYLYYFLRSDLGRQMIKAKASGSVRDNLKLDMLKEMTIPDISVEQQKFCSSVLDKLHKLIQMRQQELQKLDEFIKARFVELFGDPVSNSYGLPEATLPDLGEFGRGVSKHRRSSFPAYPAGLRYWRSPRQGRRPWKACNR
;
A
#
# COMPACT_ATOMS: atom_id res chain seq x y z
N MET A 1 -13.73 -5.68 -28.55
CA MET A 1 -12.84 -6.79 -28.92
C MET A 1 -12.37 -7.49 -27.65
N THR A 2 -12.75 -8.75 -27.47
CA THR A 2 -12.31 -9.56 -26.32
C THR A 2 -10.84 -9.95 -26.58
N ARG A 3 -9.92 -9.42 -25.77
CA ARG A 3 -8.50 -9.77 -25.89
C ARG A 3 -8.30 -11.23 -25.51
N ILE A 4 -7.51 -11.97 -26.29
CA ILE A 4 -7.07 -13.33 -25.97
C ILE A 4 -6.36 -13.27 -24.60
N ARG A 5 -6.60 -14.28 -23.77
CA ARG A 5 -5.97 -14.39 -22.46
C ARG A 5 -5.24 -15.72 -22.33
N VAL A 6 -4.12 -15.71 -21.66
CA VAL A 6 -3.27 -16.88 -21.46
C VAL A 6 -3.05 -17.12 -19.95
N PRO A 7 -2.93 -18.38 -19.49
CA PRO A 7 -2.69 -18.68 -18.09
C PRO A 7 -1.29 -18.25 -17.65
N LEU A 8 -1.18 -17.67 -16.45
CA LEU A 8 0.10 -17.25 -15.86
C LEU A 8 1.08 -18.43 -15.70
N GLY A 9 0.58 -19.65 -15.53
CA GLY A 9 1.41 -20.85 -15.42
C GLY A 9 2.37 -21.09 -16.60
N LYS A 10 2.11 -20.47 -17.78
CA LYS A 10 3.07 -20.47 -18.90
C LYS A 10 4.35 -19.69 -18.62
N PHE A 11 4.28 -18.71 -17.72
CA PHE A 11 5.34 -17.73 -17.51
C PHE A 11 6.01 -17.81 -16.14
N ILE A 12 5.37 -18.48 -15.15
CA ILE A 12 5.85 -18.52 -13.78
C ILE A 12 6.25 -19.95 -13.38
N LYS A 13 7.38 -20.04 -12.66
CA LYS A 13 7.88 -21.31 -12.13
C LYS A 13 8.15 -21.14 -10.63
N GLU A 14 7.70 -22.10 -9.83
CA GLU A 14 7.96 -22.13 -8.40
C GLU A 14 9.45 -22.17 -8.08
N TYR A 15 9.82 -21.45 -7.03
CA TYR A 15 11.15 -21.47 -6.45
C TYR A 15 11.01 -21.61 -4.93
N SER A 16 11.63 -22.63 -4.35
CA SER A 16 11.43 -22.98 -2.94
C SER A 16 12.74 -23.28 -2.19
N GLU A 17 13.85 -22.75 -2.67
CA GLU A 17 15.14 -22.88 -2.00
C GLU A 17 15.11 -22.19 -0.63
N ARG A 18 15.72 -22.85 0.37
CA ARG A 18 15.79 -22.36 1.75
C ARG A 18 17.21 -22.05 2.13
N ASN A 19 17.38 -21.17 3.09
CA ASN A 19 18.66 -20.78 3.68
C ASN A 19 19.22 -21.89 4.63
N LYS A 20 19.37 -23.10 4.12
CA LYS A 20 19.77 -24.27 4.93
C LYS A 20 21.10 -24.07 5.66
N GLY A 21 22.00 -23.27 5.11
CA GLY A 21 23.30 -22.93 5.71
C GLY A 21 23.25 -21.86 6.79
N ASN A 22 22.05 -21.36 7.14
CA ASN A 22 21.85 -20.22 8.04
C ASN A 22 22.78 -19.04 7.71
N GLU A 23 22.98 -18.79 6.40
CA GLU A 23 23.80 -17.69 5.93
C GLU A 23 23.19 -16.35 6.37
N ASP A 24 24.04 -15.38 6.62
CA ASP A 24 23.61 -14.02 7.01
C ASP A 24 23.11 -13.23 5.79
N ILE A 25 21.91 -13.59 5.33
CA ILE A 25 21.22 -12.95 4.22
C ILE A 25 20.17 -12.00 4.80
N PRO A 26 20.02 -10.78 4.23
CA PRO A 26 19.04 -9.82 4.72
C PRO A 26 17.60 -10.37 4.69
N VAL A 27 16.87 -10.17 5.79
CA VAL A 27 15.46 -10.57 5.92
C VAL A 27 14.57 -9.45 5.41
N TYR A 28 13.66 -9.79 4.50
CA TYR A 28 12.68 -8.88 3.93
C TYR A 28 11.25 -9.36 4.16
N SER A 29 10.34 -8.41 4.24
CA SER A 29 8.91 -8.64 4.13
C SER A 29 8.38 -8.04 2.85
N VAL A 30 7.24 -8.55 2.36
CA VAL A 30 6.53 -7.96 1.21
C VAL A 30 5.23 -7.35 1.72
N THR A 31 5.18 -6.03 1.75
CA THR A 31 4.01 -5.27 2.21
C THR A 31 3.17 -4.77 1.02
N ASN A 32 1.93 -4.38 1.31
CA ASN A 32 1.04 -3.80 0.29
C ASN A 32 1.38 -2.34 -0.05
N SER A 33 2.11 -1.62 0.82
CA SER A 33 2.47 -0.21 0.62
C SER A 33 3.84 -0.04 -0.02
N GLN A 34 4.87 -0.77 0.47
CA GLN A 34 6.26 -0.58 0.09
C GLN A 34 6.82 -1.73 -0.77
N GLY A 35 6.08 -2.85 -0.94
CA GLY A 35 6.63 -4.04 -1.56
C GLY A 35 7.67 -4.70 -0.66
N PHE A 36 8.83 -5.10 -1.22
CA PHE A 36 9.95 -5.60 -0.43
C PHE A 36 10.51 -4.50 0.48
N CYS A 37 10.48 -4.73 1.79
CA CYS A 37 11.02 -3.81 2.79
C CYS A 37 11.59 -4.55 4.01
N THR A 38 12.54 -3.90 4.70
CA THR A 38 13.15 -4.41 5.93
C THR A 38 12.46 -3.88 7.20
N GLU A 39 11.78 -2.74 7.12
CA GLU A 39 11.27 -1.97 8.27
C GLU A 39 9.95 -2.46 8.86
N TYR A 40 9.36 -3.52 8.32
CA TYR A 40 8.06 -4.01 8.80
C TYR A 40 8.11 -4.56 10.23
N PHE A 41 9.29 -4.94 10.68
CA PHE A 41 9.54 -5.45 12.02
C PHE A 41 10.29 -4.40 12.83
N GLY A 42 9.57 -3.52 13.52
CA GLY A 42 10.15 -2.48 14.41
C GLY A 42 10.93 -2.99 15.62
N LYS A 43 11.27 -4.26 15.68
CA LYS A 43 12.21 -4.97 16.57
C LYS A 43 12.55 -6.29 15.90
N GLU A 44 13.69 -6.90 16.27
CA GLU A 44 14.20 -8.21 15.83
C GLU A 44 13.16 -9.35 15.98
N VAL A 45 12.17 -9.38 15.08
CA VAL A 45 11.17 -10.46 15.02
C VAL A 45 11.64 -11.62 14.12
N ALA A 46 12.77 -11.42 13.42
CA ALA A 46 13.39 -12.51 12.70
C ALA A 46 13.98 -13.51 13.71
N SER A 47 13.55 -14.77 13.61
CA SER A 47 14.17 -15.87 14.38
C SER A 47 15.71 -15.85 14.19
N GLN A 48 16.45 -16.14 15.26
CA GLN A 48 17.91 -16.33 15.15
C GLN A 48 18.25 -17.49 14.19
N ASP A 49 17.42 -18.52 14.17
CA ASP A 49 17.47 -19.59 13.16
C ASP A 49 16.69 -19.18 11.92
N LYS A 50 17.42 -18.91 10.83
CA LYS A 50 16.87 -18.54 9.51
C LYS A 50 16.92 -19.71 8.52
N THR A 51 17.18 -20.94 8.95
CA THR A 51 17.35 -22.11 8.06
C THR A 51 16.06 -22.48 7.31
N THR A 52 14.90 -22.17 7.87
CA THR A 52 13.59 -22.40 7.27
C THR A 52 13.18 -21.32 6.28
N TYR A 53 13.81 -20.14 6.31
CA TYR A 53 13.48 -19.00 5.45
C TYR A 53 13.75 -19.32 3.99
N LYS A 54 12.91 -18.79 3.11
CA LYS A 54 13.05 -18.97 1.65
C LYS A 54 13.92 -17.90 1.04
N ILE A 55 14.85 -18.30 0.19
CA ILE A 55 15.71 -17.40 -0.57
C ILE A 55 14.90 -16.81 -1.72
N VAL A 56 15.05 -15.50 -1.96
CA VAL A 56 14.50 -14.78 -3.10
C VAL A 56 15.64 -14.13 -3.87
N PRO A 57 16.07 -14.71 -5.00
CA PRO A 57 17.07 -14.11 -5.87
C PRO A 57 16.56 -12.80 -6.49
N GLN A 58 17.48 -11.96 -6.96
CA GLN A 58 17.14 -10.77 -7.73
C GLN A 58 16.29 -11.14 -8.96
N GLY A 59 15.23 -10.38 -9.21
CA GLY A 59 14.30 -10.61 -10.32
C GLY A 59 13.19 -11.63 -10.04
N TYR A 60 13.20 -12.28 -8.86
CA TYR A 60 12.14 -13.23 -8.46
C TYR A 60 11.05 -12.52 -7.68
N PHE A 61 9.85 -13.06 -7.78
CA PHE A 61 8.69 -12.60 -7.04
C PHE A 61 8.54 -13.33 -5.71
N ALA A 62 8.03 -12.59 -4.71
CA ALA A 62 7.51 -13.21 -3.50
C ALA A 62 6.15 -12.59 -3.14
N TYR A 63 5.28 -13.38 -2.54
CA TYR A 63 4.01 -12.89 -2.02
C TYR A 63 3.59 -13.63 -0.76
N ASN A 64 2.84 -12.94 0.09
CA ASN A 64 2.19 -13.55 1.24
C ASN A 64 0.84 -14.14 0.81
N PRO A 65 0.62 -15.47 0.89
CA PRO A 65 -0.60 -16.13 0.43
C PRO A 65 -1.88 -15.55 1.04
N SER A 66 -1.86 -15.17 2.32
CA SER A 66 -3.01 -14.62 3.03
C SER A 66 -3.23 -13.11 2.82
N ARG A 67 -2.29 -12.41 2.15
CA ARG A 67 -2.34 -10.96 1.97
C ARG A 67 -2.16 -10.50 0.52
N ILE A 68 -2.03 -11.41 -0.42
CA ILE A 68 -1.91 -11.07 -1.85
C ILE A 68 -3.17 -10.35 -2.36
N ASN A 69 -4.34 -10.65 -1.80
CA ASN A 69 -5.61 -9.99 -2.10
C ASN A 69 -5.63 -8.48 -1.78
N VAL A 70 -4.79 -8.04 -0.84
CA VAL A 70 -4.59 -6.61 -0.52
C VAL A 70 -3.33 -6.03 -1.17
N GLY A 71 -2.61 -6.79 -2.00
CA GLY A 71 -1.47 -6.34 -2.78
C GLY A 71 -0.09 -6.64 -2.18
N SER A 72 -0.01 -7.60 -1.23
CA SER A 72 1.28 -8.05 -0.68
C SER A 72 1.99 -9.02 -1.65
N VAL A 73 2.41 -8.48 -2.78
CA VAL A 73 3.18 -9.14 -3.85
C VAL A 73 4.14 -8.13 -4.47
N ASP A 74 5.38 -8.55 -4.69
CA ASP A 74 6.40 -7.73 -5.37
C ASP A 74 7.51 -8.63 -5.92
N TRP A 75 8.39 -8.06 -6.77
CA TRP A 75 9.59 -8.72 -7.25
C TRP A 75 10.85 -8.05 -6.68
N GLN A 76 11.84 -8.87 -6.33
CA GLN A 76 13.08 -8.44 -5.71
C GLN A 76 13.98 -7.75 -6.74
N ARG A 77 14.31 -6.47 -6.51
CA ARG A 77 15.12 -5.64 -7.43
C ARG A 77 16.37 -5.03 -6.81
N TYR A 78 16.50 -5.12 -5.49
CA TYR A 78 17.50 -4.35 -4.75
C TYR A 78 18.78 -5.12 -4.49
N GLU A 79 18.68 -6.34 -3.95
CA GLU A 79 19.79 -7.13 -3.50
C GLU A 79 20.06 -8.33 -4.41
N LYS A 80 21.28 -8.87 -4.39
CA LYS A 80 21.57 -10.11 -5.12
C LYS A 80 20.66 -11.26 -4.69
N ARG A 81 20.41 -11.35 -3.39
CA ARG A 81 19.46 -12.30 -2.79
C ARG A 81 18.99 -11.79 -1.43
N VAL A 82 17.75 -12.07 -1.07
CA VAL A 82 17.16 -11.81 0.25
C VAL A 82 16.47 -13.07 0.74
N ILE A 83 16.09 -13.09 2.02
CA ILE A 83 15.25 -14.16 2.55
C ILE A 83 13.92 -13.61 3.06
N VAL A 84 12.88 -14.44 2.91
CA VAL A 84 11.53 -14.15 3.39
C VAL A 84 11.05 -15.28 4.29
N SER A 85 10.03 -15.00 5.12
CA SER A 85 9.39 -16.01 5.97
C SER A 85 9.01 -17.26 5.18
N PRO A 86 9.07 -18.45 5.80
CA PRO A 86 8.68 -19.72 5.16
C PRO A 86 7.25 -19.74 4.59
N LEU A 87 6.37 -18.88 5.11
CA LEU A 87 4.98 -18.75 4.68
C LEU A 87 4.81 -18.14 3.29
N TYR A 88 5.79 -17.43 2.78
CA TYR A 88 5.73 -16.79 1.48
C TYR A 88 5.86 -17.79 0.34
N ASN A 89 5.17 -17.53 -0.77
CA ASN A 89 5.45 -18.20 -2.04
C ASN A 89 6.42 -17.39 -2.86
N VAL A 90 7.42 -18.06 -3.42
CA VAL A 90 8.45 -17.47 -4.28
C VAL A 90 8.38 -18.11 -5.65
N PHE A 91 8.51 -17.32 -6.72
CA PHE A 91 8.50 -17.81 -8.09
C PHE A 91 9.38 -16.98 -9.02
N SER A 92 9.93 -17.62 -10.02
CA SER A 92 10.63 -16.98 -11.13
C SER A 92 9.67 -16.68 -12.28
N VAL A 93 10.08 -15.78 -13.15
CA VAL A 93 9.32 -15.33 -14.31
C VAL A 93 10.16 -15.53 -15.57
N SER A 94 9.57 -16.12 -16.62
CA SER A 94 10.20 -16.34 -17.92
C SER A 94 10.28 -15.04 -18.74
N GLU A 95 11.04 -15.07 -19.84
CA GLU A 95 11.23 -13.93 -20.74
C GLU A 95 9.96 -13.50 -21.51
N GLY A 96 8.92 -14.35 -21.55
CA GLY A 96 7.65 -14.06 -22.22
C GLY A 96 6.75 -13.05 -21.52
N ILE A 97 7.13 -12.60 -20.28
CA ILE A 97 6.37 -11.62 -19.53
C ILE A 97 7.30 -10.61 -18.85
N ASP A 98 6.96 -9.32 -18.97
CA ASP A 98 7.66 -8.25 -18.26
C ASP A 98 7.32 -8.27 -16.76
N ARG A 99 8.35 -8.24 -15.90
CA ARG A 99 8.18 -8.31 -14.44
C ARG A 99 7.36 -7.15 -13.89
N GLN A 100 7.63 -5.94 -14.38
CA GLN A 100 6.94 -4.75 -13.92
C GLN A 100 5.47 -4.75 -14.36
N TYR A 101 5.18 -5.25 -15.56
CA TYR A 101 3.81 -5.44 -16.03
C TYR A 101 3.06 -6.46 -15.16
N LEU A 102 3.67 -7.60 -14.86
CA LEU A 102 3.09 -8.60 -13.97
C LEU A 102 2.83 -8.04 -12.56
N TYR A 103 3.77 -7.25 -12.03
CA TYR A 103 3.61 -6.56 -10.74
C TYR A 103 2.37 -5.66 -10.75
N TYR A 104 2.22 -4.80 -11.76
CA TYR A 104 1.05 -3.93 -11.87
C TYR A 104 -0.24 -4.72 -12.08
N PHE A 105 -0.20 -5.77 -12.90
CA PHE A 105 -1.38 -6.62 -13.12
C PHE A 105 -1.87 -7.25 -11.82
N LEU A 106 -1.00 -7.88 -11.05
CA LEU A 106 -1.38 -8.54 -9.79
C LEU A 106 -1.90 -7.55 -8.74
N ARG A 107 -1.46 -6.30 -8.78
CA ARG A 107 -1.89 -5.24 -7.86
C ARG A 107 -3.07 -4.42 -8.39
N SER A 108 -3.47 -4.58 -9.63
CA SER A 108 -4.64 -3.92 -10.20
C SER A 108 -5.93 -4.42 -9.56
N ASP A 109 -7.02 -3.64 -9.68
CA ASP A 109 -8.33 -4.05 -9.18
C ASP A 109 -8.80 -5.34 -9.83
N LEU A 110 -8.56 -5.51 -11.15
CA LEU A 110 -8.86 -6.74 -11.86
C LEU A 110 -8.06 -7.92 -11.29
N GLY A 111 -6.75 -7.78 -11.12
CA GLY A 111 -5.89 -8.81 -10.54
C GLY A 111 -6.33 -9.20 -9.13
N ARG A 112 -6.64 -8.22 -8.28
CA ARG A 112 -7.15 -8.45 -6.91
C ARG A 112 -8.51 -9.16 -6.89
N GLN A 113 -9.42 -8.80 -7.80
CA GLN A 113 -10.72 -9.49 -7.93
C GLN A 113 -10.53 -10.95 -8.33
N MET A 114 -9.65 -11.23 -9.30
CA MET A 114 -9.31 -12.60 -9.71
C MET A 114 -8.66 -13.38 -8.57
N ILE A 115 -7.72 -12.78 -7.83
CA ILE A 115 -7.09 -13.37 -6.65
C ILE A 115 -8.15 -13.71 -5.61
N LYS A 116 -9.04 -12.78 -5.28
CA LYS A 116 -10.11 -12.97 -4.31
C LYS A 116 -11.07 -14.08 -4.73
N ALA A 117 -11.47 -14.13 -6.01
CA ALA A 117 -12.34 -15.17 -6.53
C ALA A 117 -11.72 -16.58 -6.44
N LYS A 118 -10.39 -16.69 -6.66
CA LYS A 118 -9.65 -17.96 -6.54
C LYS A 118 -9.40 -18.35 -5.08
N ALA A 119 -9.15 -17.39 -4.18
CA ALA A 119 -8.86 -17.65 -2.77
C ALA A 119 -10.11 -18.00 -1.94
N SER A 120 -11.31 -17.56 -2.33
CA SER A 120 -12.57 -17.71 -1.58
C SER A 120 -13.12 -19.13 -1.47
N GLY A 121 -12.35 -20.17 -1.74
CA GLY A 121 -12.71 -21.58 -1.50
C GLY A 121 -11.86 -22.24 -0.41
N SER A 122 -10.91 -21.55 0.20
CA SER A 122 -10.03 -22.08 1.23
C SER A 122 -10.43 -21.59 2.62
N VAL A 123 -10.21 -22.43 3.65
CA VAL A 123 -10.55 -22.14 5.06
C VAL A 123 -9.90 -20.84 5.60
N ARG A 124 -8.94 -20.24 4.87
CA ARG A 124 -8.18 -19.04 5.29
C ARG A 124 -7.91 -18.04 4.18
N ASP A 125 -8.67 -18.01 3.08
CA ASP A 125 -8.46 -17.10 1.93
C ASP A 125 -7.00 -17.08 1.41
N ASN A 126 -6.29 -18.19 1.48
CA ASN A 126 -4.89 -18.31 1.06
C ASN A 126 -4.80 -18.67 -0.41
N LEU A 127 -4.16 -17.82 -1.20
CA LEU A 127 -3.87 -18.12 -2.60
C LEU A 127 -2.60 -18.99 -2.73
N LYS A 128 -2.78 -20.28 -3.05
CA LYS A 128 -1.67 -21.18 -3.40
C LYS A 128 -1.08 -20.81 -4.75
N LEU A 129 0.19 -21.19 -4.98
CA LEU A 129 0.86 -20.87 -6.24
C LEU A 129 0.18 -21.52 -7.47
N ASP A 130 -0.37 -22.72 -7.33
CA ASP A 130 -1.08 -23.38 -8.43
C ASP A 130 -2.35 -22.62 -8.82
N MET A 131 -3.06 -22.05 -7.84
CA MET A 131 -4.21 -21.16 -8.11
C MET A 131 -3.79 -19.89 -8.83
N LEU A 132 -2.59 -19.35 -8.50
CA LEU A 132 -2.02 -18.21 -9.21
C LEU A 132 -1.67 -18.56 -10.66
N LYS A 133 -1.12 -19.76 -10.91
CA LYS A 133 -0.80 -20.27 -12.25
C LYS A 133 -2.03 -20.38 -13.16
N GLU A 134 -3.20 -20.68 -12.61
CA GLU A 134 -4.46 -20.75 -13.36
C GLU A 134 -5.06 -19.39 -13.71
N MET A 135 -4.61 -18.31 -13.05
CA MET A 135 -5.07 -16.97 -13.41
C MET A 135 -4.64 -16.63 -14.84
N THR A 136 -5.51 -15.90 -15.53
CA THR A 136 -5.23 -15.50 -16.92
C THR A 136 -4.85 -14.04 -17.04
N ILE A 137 -3.90 -13.75 -17.92
CA ILE A 137 -3.42 -12.40 -18.24
C ILE A 137 -3.67 -12.11 -19.72
N PRO A 138 -3.89 -10.85 -20.14
CA PRO A 138 -3.99 -10.51 -21.56
C PRO A 138 -2.74 -10.96 -22.36
N ASP A 139 -2.95 -11.62 -23.48
CA ASP A 139 -1.88 -12.02 -24.40
C ASP A 139 -1.49 -10.82 -25.26
N ILE A 140 -0.45 -10.12 -24.84
CA ILE A 140 0.13 -8.97 -25.52
C ILE A 140 1.65 -9.11 -25.62
N SER A 141 2.27 -8.50 -26.63
CA SER A 141 3.72 -8.61 -26.82
C SER A 141 4.50 -8.00 -25.64
N VAL A 142 5.74 -8.46 -25.42
CA VAL A 142 6.61 -7.95 -24.36
C VAL A 142 6.86 -6.44 -24.52
N GLU A 143 6.93 -5.93 -25.76
CA GLU A 143 7.07 -4.51 -26.05
C GLU A 143 5.85 -3.72 -25.55
N GLN A 144 4.64 -4.24 -25.81
CA GLN A 144 3.41 -3.63 -25.30
C GLN A 144 3.32 -3.67 -23.77
N GLN A 145 3.77 -4.78 -23.18
CA GLN A 145 3.85 -4.90 -21.72
C GLN A 145 4.80 -3.84 -21.12
N LYS A 146 6.02 -3.71 -21.68
CA LYS A 146 7.01 -2.70 -21.26
C LYS A 146 6.50 -1.28 -21.47
N PHE A 147 5.78 -1.02 -22.55
CA PHE A 147 5.15 0.28 -22.78
C PHE A 147 4.12 0.58 -21.68
N CYS A 148 3.22 -0.36 -21.37
CA CYS A 148 2.25 -0.20 -20.27
C CYS A 148 2.95 0.05 -18.92
N SER A 149 3.99 -0.73 -18.61
CA SER A 149 4.77 -0.55 -17.38
C SER A 149 5.38 0.84 -17.29
N SER A 150 6.00 1.31 -18.38
CA SER A 150 6.67 2.62 -18.41
C SER A 150 5.70 3.78 -18.18
N VAL A 151 4.48 3.69 -18.71
CA VAL A 151 3.42 4.69 -18.48
C VAL A 151 2.97 4.67 -17.02
N LEU A 152 2.75 3.47 -16.46
CA LEU A 152 2.33 3.31 -15.07
C LEU A 152 3.42 3.76 -14.09
N ASP A 153 4.70 3.49 -14.38
CA ASP A 153 5.83 3.98 -13.58
C ASP A 153 5.89 5.51 -13.55
N LYS A 154 5.69 6.18 -14.71
CA LYS A 154 5.62 7.65 -14.77
C LYS A 154 4.46 8.20 -13.94
N LEU A 155 3.28 7.58 -14.05
CA LEU A 155 2.11 7.99 -13.25
C LEU A 155 2.37 7.79 -11.75
N HIS A 156 2.94 6.65 -11.37
CA HIS A 156 3.28 6.38 -9.98
C HIS A 156 4.26 7.40 -9.41
N LYS A 157 5.32 7.71 -10.19
CA LYS A 157 6.29 8.76 -9.83
C LYS A 157 5.63 10.13 -9.66
N LEU A 158 4.72 10.50 -10.57
CA LEU A 158 3.98 11.76 -10.46
C LEU A 158 3.12 11.82 -9.20
N ILE A 159 2.42 10.73 -8.87
CA ILE A 159 1.63 10.63 -7.65
C ILE A 159 2.51 10.80 -6.41
N GLN A 160 3.67 10.12 -6.37
CA GLN A 160 4.61 10.26 -5.26
C GLN A 160 5.14 11.70 -5.12
N MET A 161 5.51 12.34 -6.24
CA MET A 161 5.95 13.73 -6.22
C MET A 161 4.87 14.67 -5.69
N ARG A 162 3.61 14.50 -6.10
CA ARG A 162 2.48 15.30 -5.60
C ARG A 162 2.20 15.07 -4.12
N GLN A 163 2.36 13.86 -3.64
CA GLN A 163 2.24 13.56 -2.21
C GLN A 163 3.33 14.25 -1.38
N GLN A 164 4.57 14.24 -1.89
CA GLN A 164 5.69 14.97 -1.26
C GLN A 164 5.49 16.49 -1.27
N GLU A 165 4.97 17.06 -2.38
CA GLU A 165 4.62 18.47 -2.45
C GLU A 165 3.57 18.86 -1.41
N LEU A 166 2.51 18.06 -1.28
CA LEU A 166 1.47 18.29 -0.26
C LEU A 166 2.06 18.24 1.16
N GLN A 167 2.93 17.27 1.44
CA GLN A 167 3.60 17.19 2.73
C GLN A 167 4.45 18.43 3.02
N LYS A 168 5.24 18.90 2.04
CA LYS A 168 6.04 20.11 2.19
C LYS A 168 5.20 21.36 2.39
N LEU A 169 4.03 21.44 1.74
CA LEU A 169 3.08 22.55 1.97
C LEU A 169 2.52 22.52 3.39
N ASP A 170 2.18 21.33 3.93
CA ASP A 170 1.74 21.21 5.31
C ASP A 170 2.85 21.60 6.31
N GLU A 171 4.09 21.23 6.04
CA GLU A 171 5.25 21.64 6.82
C GLU A 171 5.47 23.14 6.75
N PHE A 172 5.35 23.73 5.57
CA PHE A 172 5.46 25.18 5.36
C PHE A 172 4.38 25.95 6.12
N ILE A 173 3.12 25.49 6.07
CA ILE A 173 2.02 26.12 6.83
C ILE A 173 2.32 26.10 8.33
N LYS A 174 2.81 24.96 8.86
CA LYS A 174 3.21 24.84 10.27
C LYS A 174 4.34 25.79 10.63
N ALA A 175 5.39 25.81 9.80
CA ALA A 175 6.53 26.70 10.03
C ALA A 175 6.11 28.18 9.99
N ARG A 176 5.25 28.57 9.03
CA ARG A 176 4.73 29.93 8.92
C ARG A 176 3.84 30.31 10.09
N PHE A 177 3.06 29.36 10.62
CA PHE A 177 2.28 29.59 11.83
C PHE A 177 3.19 29.89 13.03
N VAL A 178 4.22 29.06 13.23
CA VAL A 178 5.19 29.29 14.32
C VAL A 178 5.95 30.59 14.18
N GLU A 179 6.32 30.96 12.96
CA GLU A 179 6.98 32.24 12.66
C GLU A 179 6.09 33.46 13.02
N LEU A 180 4.79 33.39 12.72
CA LEU A 180 3.87 34.51 12.94
C LEU A 180 3.34 34.59 14.38
N PHE A 181 3.13 33.46 15.02
CA PHE A 181 2.43 33.37 16.31
C PHE A 181 3.28 32.77 17.44
N GLY A 182 4.50 32.35 17.15
CA GLY A 182 5.33 31.59 18.09
C GLY A 182 4.91 30.12 18.21
N ASP A 183 5.72 29.37 18.94
CA ASP A 183 5.39 27.96 19.22
C ASP A 183 4.19 27.88 20.19
N PRO A 184 3.08 27.25 19.80
CA PRO A 184 1.87 27.20 20.61
C PRO A 184 2.03 26.36 21.89
N VAL A 185 3.04 25.48 21.97
CA VAL A 185 3.28 24.67 23.16
C VAL A 185 4.03 25.45 24.24
N SER A 186 5.06 26.18 23.83
CA SER A 186 5.88 27.00 24.75
C SER A 186 5.39 28.43 24.91
N ASN A 187 4.37 28.84 24.12
CA ASN A 187 3.89 30.22 24.04
C ASN A 187 5.04 31.25 23.97
N SER A 188 5.96 31.01 23.03
CA SER A 188 7.23 31.75 22.94
C SER A 188 7.08 33.25 22.75
N TYR A 189 5.91 33.72 22.29
CA TYR A 189 5.60 35.16 22.13
C TYR A 189 4.75 35.72 23.26
N GLY A 190 4.41 34.94 24.30
CA GLY A 190 3.65 35.38 25.43
C GLY A 190 2.23 35.84 25.06
N LEU A 191 1.58 35.19 24.12
CA LEU A 191 0.22 35.51 23.70
C LEU A 191 -0.76 35.22 24.83
N PRO A 192 -1.87 36.01 24.98
CA PRO A 192 -2.90 35.75 25.95
C PRO A 192 -3.46 34.33 25.83
N GLU A 193 -3.57 33.64 26.96
CA GLU A 193 -4.13 32.30 26.99
C GLU A 193 -5.59 32.35 27.46
N ALA A 194 -6.42 31.55 26.82
CA ALA A 194 -7.81 31.34 27.23
C ALA A 194 -8.11 29.83 27.29
N THR A 195 -8.96 29.42 28.21
CA THR A 195 -9.39 28.03 28.23
C THR A 195 -10.50 27.78 27.23
N LEU A 196 -10.66 26.52 26.80
CA LEU A 196 -11.75 26.18 25.86
C LEU A 196 -13.15 26.60 26.36
N PRO A 197 -13.48 26.48 27.68
CA PRO A 197 -14.75 26.95 28.20
C PRO A 197 -14.96 28.47 28.07
N ASP A 198 -13.87 29.27 28.05
CA ASP A 198 -13.97 30.72 27.85
C ASP A 198 -14.34 31.10 26.42
N LEU A 199 -14.11 30.18 25.46
CA LEU A 199 -14.36 30.37 24.04
C LEU A 199 -15.72 29.87 23.57
N GLY A 200 -16.46 29.11 24.41
CA GLY A 200 -17.78 28.61 24.05
C GLY A 200 -18.25 27.37 24.82
N GLU A 201 -19.49 27.03 24.63
CA GLU A 201 -20.10 25.85 25.24
C GLU A 201 -19.81 24.59 24.42
N PHE A 202 -19.41 23.53 25.09
CA PHE A 202 -19.10 22.24 24.49
C PHE A 202 -20.23 21.24 24.76
N GLY A 203 -20.96 20.87 23.70
CA GLY A 203 -21.97 19.82 23.75
C GLY A 203 -21.41 18.45 23.34
N ARG A 204 -22.08 17.38 23.73
CA ARG A 204 -21.77 16.03 23.23
C ARG A 204 -21.99 15.98 21.71
N GLY A 205 -21.02 15.50 20.97
CA GLY A 205 -21.13 15.27 19.54
C GLY A 205 -22.27 14.28 19.19
N VAL A 206 -22.91 14.47 18.04
CA VAL A 206 -24.00 13.60 17.59
C VAL A 206 -23.43 12.25 17.16
N SER A 207 -23.95 11.16 17.75
CA SER A 207 -23.57 9.79 17.39
C SER A 207 -23.89 9.46 15.93
N LYS A 208 -23.08 8.63 15.28
CA LYS A 208 -23.26 8.20 13.88
C LYS A 208 -24.60 7.54 13.57
N HIS A 209 -25.34 7.08 14.58
CA HIS A 209 -26.62 6.39 14.42
C HIS A 209 -27.84 7.29 14.19
N ARG A 210 -27.70 8.62 14.32
CA ARG A 210 -28.82 9.56 14.07
C ARG A 210 -28.67 10.34 12.74
N ARG A 211 -28.29 9.68 11.66
CA ARG A 211 -28.15 10.32 10.33
C ARG A 211 -29.49 10.66 9.66
N SER A 212 -30.63 10.18 10.16
CA SER A 212 -31.94 10.32 9.50
C SER A 212 -32.73 11.59 9.83
N SER A 213 -32.22 12.49 10.69
CA SER A 213 -32.97 13.65 11.16
C SER A 213 -32.33 15.02 10.92
N PHE A 214 -31.39 15.13 9.99
CA PHE A 214 -30.86 16.45 9.62
C PHE A 214 -31.63 17.03 8.43
N PRO A 215 -32.11 18.28 8.51
CA PRO A 215 -32.68 18.95 7.35
C PRO A 215 -31.62 19.07 6.24
N ALA A 216 -32.07 18.92 4.99
CA ALA A 216 -31.23 19.10 3.81
C ALA A 216 -30.64 20.53 3.84
N TYR A 217 -29.33 20.65 3.74
CA TYR A 217 -28.66 21.95 3.61
C TYR A 217 -28.96 22.57 2.25
N PRO A 218 -29.07 23.91 2.13
CA PRO A 218 -29.28 24.59 0.86
C PRO A 218 -28.18 24.22 -0.14
N ALA A 219 -28.55 23.98 -1.38
CA ALA A 219 -27.62 23.71 -2.47
C ALA A 219 -26.69 24.91 -2.69
N GLY A 220 -25.40 24.77 -2.35
CA GLY A 220 -24.39 25.83 -2.58
C GLY A 220 -23.11 25.67 -1.80
N LEU A 221 -23.10 25.01 -0.66
CA LEU A 221 -21.90 24.79 0.14
C LEU A 221 -21.30 23.41 -0.10
N ARG A 222 -20.28 23.34 -0.97
CA ARG A 222 -19.48 22.11 -1.15
C ARG A 222 -18.50 21.98 -0.02
N TYR A 223 -18.73 21.05 0.90
CA TYR A 223 -17.74 20.72 1.93
C TYR A 223 -16.59 19.94 1.33
N TRP A 224 -15.39 20.39 1.60
CA TRP A 224 -14.18 19.65 1.31
C TRP A 224 -14.09 18.43 2.25
N ARG A 225 -14.22 17.23 1.74
CA ARG A 225 -14.00 16.00 2.51
C ARG A 225 -12.52 15.68 2.48
N SER A 226 -11.85 15.80 3.62
CA SER A 226 -10.57 15.15 3.82
C SER A 226 -10.75 13.63 3.72
N PRO A 227 -9.94 12.90 2.92
CA PRO A 227 -10.07 11.46 2.78
C PRO A 227 -9.69 10.64 4.01
N ARG A 228 -9.18 11.27 5.06
CA ARG A 228 -8.50 10.56 6.15
C ARG A 228 -8.97 10.94 7.54
N GLN A 229 -10.10 11.13 7.88
CA GLN A 229 -10.61 11.14 9.26
C GLN A 229 -11.93 11.91 9.32
N GLY A 230 -13.00 11.26 9.76
CA GLY A 230 -14.31 11.85 9.90
C GLY A 230 -14.44 12.89 11.03
N ARG A 231 -13.62 13.94 10.99
CA ARG A 231 -13.80 15.12 11.84
C ARG A 231 -14.48 16.22 11.05
N ARG A 232 -15.48 16.83 11.66
CA ARG A 232 -16.25 17.93 11.08
C ARG A 232 -15.46 19.23 11.11
N PRO A 233 -15.59 20.11 10.09
CA PRO A 233 -15.06 21.46 10.17
C PRO A 233 -15.87 22.32 11.18
N TRP A 234 -15.20 23.25 11.82
CA TRP A 234 -15.72 24.23 12.74
C TRP A 234 -16.81 25.08 12.05
N LYS A 235 -17.90 25.36 12.76
CA LYS A 235 -18.84 26.37 12.31
C LYS A 235 -18.19 27.76 12.53
N ALA A 236 -18.03 28.52 11.47
CA ALA A 236 -17.77 29.94 11.60
C ALA A 236 -18.98 30.60 12.27
N CYS A 237 -18.78 31.24 13.43
CA CYS A 237 -19.75 32.17 13.97
C CYS A 237 -19.78 33.40 13.04
N ASN A 238 -20.89 33.59 12.34
CA ASN A 238 -21.20 34.90 11.77
C ASN A 238 -21.75 35.80 12.90
N ARG A 239 -21.07 36.87 13.15
CA ARG A 239 -21.67 38.11 13.65
C ARG A 239 -21.95 39.01 12.49
#